data_c64f42b384efa53dcb59326c6f35ad27
#
_entry.id   c64f42b384efa53dcb59326c6f35ad27
#
_cell.length_a   1.000
_cell.length_b   1.000
_cell.length_c   1.000
_cell.angle_alpha   90.00
_cell.angle_beta   90.00
_cell.angle_gamma   90.00
#
_symmetry.space_group_name_H-M   'P 1'
#
loop_
_entity.id
_entity.type
_entity.pdbx_description
1 polymer ?
#
loop_
_entity_poly.entity_id
_entity_poly.type
_entity_poly.pdbx_seq_one_letter_code
_entity_poly.pdbx_strand_id
1 'polypeptide(L)'
;MKMLIIRKGVILAACLTAVVAWTVTSKAASQSFKVALAGAQQVPPVETSGTGSAELTYDPATRVLTWNLAYSGLSGPATMVHFHGPAAAGKNGPPVIWLSPKGSPVQSPVKGEATLTPEQAQQFSAGEWYINVHTLDHQAGEIRGQVTPPKS
;
A
#
# COMPACT_ATOMS: atom_id res chain seq x y z
N MET A 1 -33.46 86.47 -6.95
CA MET A 1 -32.30 85.92 -6.17
C MET A 1 -32.51 84.41 -6.09
N LYS A 2 -31.83 83.60 -6.98
CA LYS A 2 -31.97 82.14 -7.04
C LYS A 2 -30.84 81.50 -6.36
N MET A 3 -31.11 80.76 -5.28
CA MET A 3 -30.15 80.05 -4.43
C MET A 3 -29.82 78.68 -5.08
N LEU A 4 -28.56 78.47 -5.43
CA LEU A 4 -28.07 77.24 -6.04
C LEU A 4 -27.62 76.27 -4.95
N ILE A 5 -28.33 75.13 -4.79
CA ILE A 5 -28.01 74.09 -3.84
C ILE A 5 -27.05 73.08 -4.51
N ILE A 6 -25.81 73.08 -4.06
CA ILE A 6 -24.81 72.09 -4.50
C ILE A 6 -24.98 70.84 -3.64
N ARG A 7 -25.45 69.74 -4.25
CA ARG A 7 -25.45 68.41 -3.62
C ARG A 7 -24.08 67.74 -3.79
N LYS A 8 -23.40 67.58 -2.64
CA LYS A 8 -22.14 66.77 -2.60
C LYS A 8 -22.52 65.28 -2.68
N GLY A 9 -22.21 64.63 -3.79
CA GLY A 9 -22.26 63.18 -3.93
C GLY A 9 -21.13 62.49 -3.22
N VAL A 10 -21.45 61.62 -2.27
CA VAL A 10 -20.47 60.74 -1.60
C VAL A 10 -20.31 59.50 -2.48
N ILE A 11 -19.16 59.32 -3.09
CA ILE A 11 -18.79 58.09 -3.82
C ILE A 11 -18.26 57.09 -2.80
N LEU A 12 -19.05 56.07 -2.49
CA LEU A 12 -18.61 54.92 -1.69
C LEU A 12 -17.80 53.98 -2.59
N ALA A 13 -16.48 53.97 -2.45
CA ALA A 13 -15.61 53.01 -3.11
C ALA A 13 -15.66 51.70 -2.33
N ALA A 14 -16.35 50.67 -2.87
CA ALA A 14 -16.34 49.31 -2.32
C ALA A 14 -15.04 48.61 -2.74
N CYS A 15 -14.08 48.48 -1.80
CA CYS A 15 -12.91 47.63 -1.99
C CYS A 15 -13.33 46.15 -1.87
N LEU A 16 -13.47 45.44 -2.99
CA LEU A 16 -13.55 43.99 -2.99
C LEU A 16 -12.15 43.41 -2.71
N THR A 17 -11.92 42.95 -1.49
CA THR A 17 -10.74 42.15 -1.15
C THR A 17 -11.00 40.69 -1.62
N ALA A 18 -10.38 40.29 -2.71
CA ALA A 18 -10.38 38.89 -3.13
C ALA A 18 -9.53 38.07 -2.16
N VAL A 19 -10.16 37.23 -1.34
CA VAL A 19 -9.47 36.24 -0.52
C VAL A 19 -9.07 35.07 -1.43
N VAL A 20 -7.80 35.01 -1.80
CA VAL A 20 -7.23 33.85 -2.49
C VAL A 20 -7.02 32.75 -1.45
N ALA A 21 -7.93 31.78 -1.40
CA ALA A 21 -7.77 30.59 -0.59
C ALA A 21 -6.67 29.71 -1.20
N TRP A 22 -5.51 29.64 -0.58
CA TRP A 22 -4.46 28.69 -0.93
C TRP A 22 -4.87 27.31 -0.39
N THR A 23 -5.28 26.41 -1.29
CA THR A 23 -5.48 25.00 -0.94
C THR A 23 -4.12 24.35 -0.78
N VAL A 24 -3.70 24.13 0.46
CA VAL A 24 -2.51 23.33 0.76
C VAL A 24 -2.89 21.87 0.51
N THR A 25 -2.51 21.32 -0.65
CA THR A 25 -2.63 19.90 -0.90
C THR A 25 -1.63 19.17 -0.01
N SER A 26 -2.09 18.60 1.09
CA SER A 26 -1.24 17.76 1.94
C SER A 26 -0.83 16.52 1.13
N LYS A 27 0.46 16.40 0.83
CA LYS A 27 1.02 15.19 0.23
C LYS A 27 0.96 14.10 1.29
N ALA A 28 0.26 12.99 0.99
CA ALA A 28 0.24 11.85 1.91
C ALA A 28 1.66 11.36 2.17
N ALA A 29 1.99 11.16 3.46
CA ALA A 29 3.31 10.72 3.87
C ALA A 29 3.53 9.24 3.55
N SER A 30 4.79 8.86 3.34
CA SER A 30 5.20 7.46 3.22
C SER A 30 4.82 6.69 4.50
N GLN A 31 4.29 5.48 4.35
CA GLN A 31 3.78 4.63 5.43
C GLN A 31 4.62 3.38 5.55
N SER A 32 5.10 3.10 6.76
CA SER A 32 5.83 1.86 7.07
C SER A 32 5.03 1.02 8.07
N PHE A 33 4.90 -0.27 7.81
CA PHE A 33 4.15 -1.20 8.65
C PHE A 33 4.66 -2.64 8.47
N LYS A 34 4.23 -3.53 9.38
CA LYS A 34 4.63 -4.94 9.38
C LYS A 34 3.45 -5.84 9.04
N VAL A 35 3.75 -6.92 8.34
CA VAL A 35 2.82 -8.01 8.01
C VAL A 35 3.40 -9.30 8.57
N ALA A 36 2.69 -9.94 9.50
CA ALA A 36 3.04 -11.28 9.97
C ALA A 36 2.51 -12.34 9.01
N LEU A 37 3.34 -13.38 8.73
CA LEU A 37 2.97 -14.52 7.89
C LEU A 37 2.95 -15.79 8.73
N ALA A 38 1.91 -16.61 8.54
CA ALA A 38 1.74 -17.90 9.21
C ALA A 38 0.95 -18.86 8.32
N GLY A 39 1.10 -20.17 8.55
CA GLY A 39 0.34 -21.22 7.86
C GLY A 39 -1.16 -21.12 8.10
N ALA A 40 -1.58 -20.71 9.30
CA ALA A 40 -2.99 -20.52 9.66
C ALA A 40 -3.71 -19.46 8.81
N GLN A 41 -2.99 -18.55 8.17
CA GLN A 41 -3.56 -17.55 7.26
C GLN A 41 -3.71 -18.05 5.82
N GLN A 42 -3.22 -19.25 5.48
CA GLN A 42 -3.44 -19.86 4.18
C GLN A 42 -4.92 -20.23 3.96
N VAL A 43 -5.30 -20.42 2.70
CA VAL A 43 -6.66 -20.81 2.32
C VAL A 43 -6.58 -22.00 1.34
N PRO A 44 -6.86 -23.22 1.83
CA PRO A 44 -7.14 -23.61 3.22
C PRO A 44 -5.91 -23.43 4.13
N PRO A 45 -6.08 -23.39 5.47
CA PRO A 45 -4.98 -23.30 6.42
C PRO A 45 -3.96 -24.45 6.27
N VAL A 46 -2.69 -24.15 6.51
CA VAL A 46 -1.57 -25.11 6.48
C VAL A 46 -0.99 -25.27 7.88
N GLU A 47 -0.89 -26.52 8.33
CA GLU A 47 -0.17 -26.86 9.55
C GLU A 47 1.33 -26.86 9.27
N THR A 48 2.05 -25.89 9.80
CA THR A 48 3.50 -25.73 9.66
C THR A 48 4.08 -24.95 10.83
N SER A 49 5.35 -25.19 11.13
CA SER A 49 6.15 -24.34 12.03
C SER A 49 6.68 -23.08 11.35
N GLY A 50 6.45 -22.95 10.05
CA GLY A 50 6.88 -21.81 9.25
C GLY A 50 6.25 -20.50 9.72
N THR A 51 7.06 -19.47 9.87
CA THR A 51 6.64 -18.10 10.20
C THR A 51 7.39 -17.09 9.36
N GLY A 52 6.81 -15.91 9.19
CA GLY A 52 7.46 -14.80 8.49
C GLY A 52 7.00 -13.44 8.98
N SER A 53 7.79 -12.43 8.66
CA SER A 53 7.46 -11.02 8.90
C SER A 53 7.98 -10.18 7.74
N ALA A 54 7.11 -9.42 7.11
CA ALA A 54 7.47 -8.44 6.10
C ALA A 54 7.38 -7.02 6.66
N GLU A 55 8.45 -6.25 6.51
CA GLU A 55 8.43 -4.80 6.69
C GLU A 55 8.15 -4.18 5.32
N LEU A 56 7.03 -3.45 5.22
CA LEU A 56 6.61 -2.78 4.02
C LEU A 56 6.69 -1.27 4.21
N THR A 57 7.17 -0.56 3.19
CA THR A 57 7.07 0.90 3.13
C THR A 57 6.43 1.28 1.80
N TYR A 58 5.36 2.05 1.87
CA TYR A 58 4.62 2.52 0.70
C TYR A 58 4.55 4.05 0.67
N ASP A 59 4.98 4.64 -0.44
CA ASP A 59 4.81 6.07 -0.73
C ASP A 59 3.64 6.26 -1.71
N PRO A 60 2.49 6.78 -1.26
CA PRO A 60 1.33 6.97 -2.12
C PRO A 60 1.53 8.04 -3.19
N ALA A 61 2.49 8.97 -3.02
CA ALA A 61 2.75 10.01 -4.01
C ALA A 61 3.54 9.50 -5.22
N THR A 62 4.47 8.57 -4.99
CA THR A 62 5.28 7.94 -6.03
C THR A 62 4.77 6.56 -6.43
N ARG A 63 3.89 5.97 -5.60
CA ARG A 63 3.40 4.58 -5.68
C ARG A 63 4.52 3.54 -5.57
N VAL A 64 5.63 3.90 -4.96
CA VAL A 64 6.74 2.98 -4.69
C VAL A 64 6.42 2.18 -3.44
N LEU A 65 6.45 0.86 -3.58
CA LEU A 65 6.36 -0.12 -2.50
C LEU A 65 7.72 -0.79 -2.35
N THR A 66 8.30 -0.75 -1.13
CA THR A 66 9.50 -1.50 -0.78
C THR A 66 9.15 -2.59 0.23
N TRP A 67 9.92 -3.67 0.23
CA TRP A 67 9.73 -4.77 1.16
C TRP A 67 11.07 -5.33 1.68
N ASN A 68 10.99 -5.83 2.91
CA ASN A 68 12.02 -6.64 3.54
C ASN A 68 11.30 -7.79 4.28
N LEU A 69 11.25 -8.96 3.64
CA LEU A 69 10.56 -10.14 4.15
C LEU A 69 11.58 -11.13 4.71
N ALA A 70 11.47 -11.44 5.99
CA ALA A 70 12.19 -12.52 6.64
C ALA A 70 11.23 -13.67 6.98
N TYR A 71 11.70 -14.91 6.85
CA TYR A 71 10.96 -16.12 7.22
C TYR A 71 11.92 -17.20 7.73
N SER A 72 11.37 -18.14 8.48
CA SER A 72 12.09 -19.29 9.05
C SER A 72 11.14 -20.45 9.34
N GLY A 73 11.70 -21.64 9.63
CA GLY A 73 10.94 -22.81 10.07
C GLY A 73 10.04 -23.43 8.99
N LEU A 74 10.27 -23.12 7.70
CA LEU A 74 9.53 -23.74 6.61
C LEU A 74 9.84 -25.23 6.50
N SER A 75 8.95 -26.00 5.85
CA SER A 75 9.08 -27.44 5.59
C SER A 75 10.26 -27.78 4.67
N GLY A 76 10.75 -26.80 3.90
CA GLY A 76 11.87 -26.91 2.98
C GLY A 76 12.29 -25.55 2.43
N PRO A 77 13.24 -25.53 1.49
CA PRO A 77 13.63 -24.30 0.82
C PRO A 77 12.45 -23.60 0.16
N ALA A 78 12.36 -22.27 0.33
CA ALA A 78 11.37 -21.49 -0.38
C ALA A 78 11.64 -21.53 -1.89
N THR A 79 10.61 -21.79 -2.66
CA THR A 79 10.67 -21.90 -4.13
C THR A 79 10.22 -20.65 -4.83
N MET A 80 9.25 -19.94 -4.24
CA MET A 80 8.66 -18.71 -4.79
C MET A 80 8.13 -17.83 -3.66
N VAL A 81 8.15 -16.52 -3.90
CA VAL A 81 7.52 -15.51 -3.03
C VAL A 81 6.84 -14.47 -3.89
N HIS A 82 5.58 -14.18 -3.60
CA HIS A 82 4.76 -13.22 -4.34
C HIS A 82 3.93 -12.33 -3.45
N PHE A 83 3.57 -11.14 -3.97
CA PHE A 83 2.30 -10.52 -3.64
C PHE A 83 1.21 -11.10 -4.54
N HIS A 84 0.06 -11.36 -3.96
CA HIS A 84 -1.17 -11.80 -4.63
C HIS A 84 -2.27 -10.77 -4.43
N GLY A 85 -3.19 -10.68 -5.40
CA GLY A 85 -4.37 -9.82 -5.34
C GLY A 85 -5.03 -9.61 -6.71
N PRO A 86 -6.21 -8.94 -6.75
CA PRO A 86 -6.98 -8.53 -5.58
C PRO A 86 -7.65 -9.72 -4.88
N ALA A 87 -7.60 -9.74 -3.57
CA ALA A 87 -8.27 -10.74 -2.74
C ALA A 87 -8.49 -10.22 -1.31
N ALA A 88 -9.70 -10.25 -0.83
CA ALA A 88 -10.01 -10.02 0.57
C ALA A 88 -9.38 -11.09 1.47
N ALA A 89 -9.26 -10.82 2.76
CA ALA A 89 -8.81 -11.81 3.74
C ALA A 89 -9.65 -13.09 3.65
N GLY A 90 -8.99 -14.25 3.70
CA GLY A 90 -9.65 -15.55 3.54
C GLY A 90 -10.06 -15.91 2.10
N LYS A 91 -9.60 -15.16 1.10
CA LYS A 91 -9.79 -15.47 -0.32
C LYS A 91 -8.45 -15.58 -1.03
N ASN A 92 -8.37 -16.42 -2.08
CA ASN A 92 -7.20 -16.53 -2.93
C ASN A 92 -7.33 -15.62 -4.15
N GLY A 93 -6.20 -15.06 -4.58
CA GLY A 93 -6.08 -14.23 -5.77
C GLY A 93 -4.84 -14.60 -6.61
N PRO A 94 -4.72 -14.10 -7.84
CA PRO A 94 -3.57 -14.34 -8.70
C PRO A 94 -2.30 -13.65 -8.18
N PRO A 95 -1.10 -14.10 -8.59
CA PRO A 95 0.14 -13.37 -8.31
C PRO A 95 0.15 -12.04 -9.06
N VAL A 96 0.59 -10.97 -8.37
CA VAL A 96 0.64 -9.59 -8.89
C VAL A 96 2.08 -9.12 -9.05
N ILE A 97 2.92 -9.36 -8.03
CA ILE A 97 4.34 -9.00 -8.04
C ILE A 97 5.15 -10.17 -7.52
N TRP A 98 6.18 -10.55 -8.27
CA TRP A 98 7.19 -11.51 -7.85
C TRP A 98 8.22 -10.81 -6.96
N LEU A 99 8.41 -11.30 -5.73
CA LEU A 99 9.39 -10.77 -4.80
C LEU A 99 10.77 -11.40 -5.00
N SER A 100 10.82 -12.50 -5.73
CA SER A 100 12.04 -13.23 -6.09
C SER A 100 12.06 -13.55 -7.58
N PRO A 101 13.25 -13.65 -8.21
CA PRO A 101 13.36 -14.09 -9.60
C PRO A 101 12.73 -15.48 -9.79
N LYS A 102 11.95 -15.64 -10.84
CA LYS A 102 11.30 -16.91 -11.17
C LYS A 102 12.34 -18.01 -11.43
N GLY A 103 12.16 -19.16 -10.79
CA GLY A 103 13.03 -20.33 -11.00
C GLY A 103 14.37 -20.30 -10.25
N SER A 104 14.59 -19.32 -9.38
CA SER A 104 15.77 -19.25 -8.50
C SER A 104 15.40 -19.63 -7.07
N PRO A 105 16.29 -20.32 -6.32
CA PRO A 105 16.11 -20.52 -4.89
C PRO A 105 15.93 -19.18 -4.17
N VAL A 106 14.97 -19.12 -3.26
CA VAL A 106 14.67 -17.91 -2.50
C VAL A 106 15.28 -18.03 -1.11
N GLN A 107 16.09 -17.05 -0.75
CA GLN A 107 16.72 -17.00 0.58
C GLN A 107 16.16 -15.82 1.39
N SER A 108 15.92 -16.08 2.67
CA SER A 108 15.54 -15.06 3.64
C SER A 108 16.77 -14.26 4.10
N PRO A 109 16.69 -12.91 4.18
CA PRO A 109 15.56 -12.06 3.85
C PRO A 109 15.43 -11.76 2.34
N VAL A 110 14.18 -11.62 1.87
CA VAL A 110 13.85 -11.19 0.50
C VAL A 110 13.60 -9.69 0.52
N LYS A 111 14.40 -8.92 -0.23
CA LYS A 111 14.27 -7.46 -0.31
C LYS A 111 14.03 -7.01 -1.74
N GLY A 112 13.30 -5.92 -1.90
CA GLY A 112 13.09 -5.32 -3.21
C GLY A 112 12.15 -4.12 -3.15
N GLU A 113 11.86 -3.62 -4.34
CA GLU A 113 10.91 -2.52 -4.55
C GLU A 113 10.17 -2.67 -5.88
N ALA A 114 9.01 -2.04 -5.98
CA ALA A 114 8.26 -1.91 -7.21
C ALA A 114 7.46 -0.61 -7.22
N THR A 115 7.33 0.00 -8.40
CA THR A 115 6.38 1.09 -8.61
C THR A 115 5.05 0.47 -9.04
N LEU A 116 4.01 0.68 -8.23
CA LEU A 116 2.68 0.15 -8.49
C LEU A 116 1.99 0.93 -9.61
N THR A 117 1.22 0.25 -10.46
CA THR A 117 0.27 0.93 -11.33
C THR A 117 -0.81 1.63 -10.49
N PRO A 118 -1.56 2.61 -11.04
CA PRO A 118 -2.66 3.24 -10.30
C PRO A 118 -3.68 2.24 -9.74
N GLU A 119 -4.02 1.21 -10.52
CA GLU A 119 -4.94 0.15 -10.10
C GLU A 119 -4.36 -0.71 -8.97
N GLN A 120 -3.10 -1.13 -9.10
CA GLN A 120 -2.39 -1.88 -8.06
C GLN A 120 -2.29 -1.09 -6.75
N ALA A 121 -2.02 0.22 -6.84
CA ALA A 121 -1.97 1.12 -5.68
C ALA A 121 -3.32 1.22 -4.96
N GLN A 122 -4.42 1.26 -5.71
CA GLN A 122 -5.78 1.25 -5.16
C GLN A 122 -6.06 -0.06 -4.42
N GLN A 123 -5.82 -1.20 -5.05
CA GLN A 123 -6.01 -2.54 -4.47
C GLN A 123 -5.14 -2.74 -3.22
N PHE A 124 -3.85 -2.33 -3.28
CA PHE A 124 -2.93 -2.38 -2.16
C PHE A 124 -3.45 -1.56 -0.97
N SER A 125 -3.83 -0.29 -1.22
CA SER A 125 -4.36 0.61 -0.19
C SER A 125 -5.70 0.15 0.39
N ALA A 126 -6.50 -0.58 -0.39
CA ALA A 126 -7.74 -1.20 0.06
C ALA A 126 -7.52 -2.45 0.94
N GLY A 127 -6.28 -2.94 1.08
CA GLY A 127 -5.98 -4.15 1.84
C GLY A 127 -6.34 -5.45 1.11
N GLU A 128 -6.42 -5.40 -0.22
CA GLU A 128 -6.80 -6.53 -1.08
C GLU A 128 -5.60 -7.35 -1.56
N TRP A 129 -4.45 -7.20 -0.93
CA TRP A 129 -3.25 -7.97 -1.25
C TRP A 129 -2.81 -8.85 -0.09
N TYR A 130 -2.10 -9.92 -0.41
CA TYR A 130 -1.41 -10.75 0.58
C TYR A 130 -0.04 -11.19 0.07
N ILE A 131 0.87 -11.48 1.00
CA ILE A 131 2.17 -12.09 0.71
C ILE A 131 2.04 -13.59 0.90
N ASN A 132 2.66 -14.37 0.00
CA ASN A 132 2.69 -15.81 0.06
C ASN A 132 4.11 -16.34 -0.17
N VAL A 133 4.56 -17.26 0.68
CA VAL A 133 5.83 -17.99 0.53
C VAL A 133 5.51 -19.45 0.24
N HIS A 134 6.10 -19.98 -0.82
CA HIS A 134 5.87 -21.34 -1.31
C HIS A 134 7.07 -22.23 -1.08
N THR A 135 6.83 -23.53 -0.86
CA THR A 135 7.84 -24.59 -0.80
C THR A 135 7.45 -25.73 -1.74
N LEU A 136 8.30 -26.74 -1.88
CA LEU A 136 7.94 -27.95 -2.66
C LEU A 136 6.80 -28.71 -2.03
N ASP A 137 6.75 -28.81 -0.69
CA ASP A 137 5.72 -29.52 0.05
C ASP A 137 4.38 -28.75 0.05
N HIS A 138 4.45 -27.41 -0.10
CA HIS A 138 3.28 -26.53 -0.12
C HIS A 138 3.33 -25.60 -1.35
N GLN A 139 3.09 -26.19 -2.52
CA GLN A 139 3.16 -25.45 -3.79
C GLN A 139 2.09 -24.36 -3.94
N ALA A 140 0.96 -24.48 -3.25
CA ALA A 140 -0.07 -23.43 -3.17
C ALA A 140 0.27 -22.31 -2.16
N GLY A 141 1.35 -22.46 -1.39
CA GLY A 141 1.84 -21.57 -0.36
C GLY A 141 1.88 -22.25 1.00
N GLU A 142 2.96 -22.01 1.75
CA GLU A 142 3.14 -22.57 3.10
C GLU A 142 2.76 -21.55 4.17
N ILE A 143 3.24 -20.30 4.05
CA ILE A 143 2.87 -19.21 4.96
C ILE A 143 2.34 -18.02 4.18
N ARG A 144 1.36 -17.32 4.77
CA ARG A 144 0.66 -16.18 4.17
C ARG A 144 0.46 -15.08 5.19
N GLY A 145 0.45 -13.83 4.72
CA GLY A 145 0.07 -12.66 5.50
C GLY A 145 -0.76 -11.68 4.68
N GLN A 146 -1.96 -11.31 5.16
CA GLN A 146 -2.77 -10.27 4.53
C GLN A 146 -2.12 -8.91 4.75
N VAL A 147 -2.00 -8.14 3.67
CA VAL A 147 -1.46 -6.77 3.70
C VAL A 147 -2.57 -5.82 4.10
N THR A 148 -2.41 -5.16 5.24
CA THR A 148 -3.37 -4.18 5.77
C THR A 148 -2.67 -2.86 6.03
N PRO A 149 -2.51 -2.00 5.00
CA PRO A 149 -1.88 -0.71 5.17
C PRO A 149 -2.63 0.15 6.19
N PRO A 150 -1.94 1.00 6.99
CA PRO A 150 -2.60 2.00 7.83
C PRO A 150 -3.52 2.88 6.98
N LYS A 151 -4.65 3.28 7.53
CA LYS A 151 -5.54 4.26 6.89
C LYS A 151 -4.93 5.64 7.03
N SER A 152 -4.77 6.35 5.93
CA SER A 152 -4.35 7.77 5.86
C SER A 152 -5.52 8.70 6.19
#